data_ff63cc3cc1573bad0864ffe917800bbb
#
_entry.id   ff63cc3cc1573bad0864ffe917800bbb
#
_cell.length_a   1.000
_cell.length_b   1.000
_cell.length_c   1.000
_cell.angle_alpha   90.00
_cell.angle_beta   90.00
_cell.angle_gamma   90.00
#
_symmetry.space_group_name_H-M   'P 1'
#
loop_
_entity.id
_entity.type
_entity.pdbx_description
1 polymer ?
#
loop_
_entity_poly.entity_id
_entity_poly.type
_entity_poly.pdbx_seq_one_letter_code
_entity_poly.pdbx_strand_id
1 'polypeptide(L)'
;MVKKQTKDYDLLIYTPESGASMAENTDYFVVLPVVKITKGITLAFILDNGKAVQVKFSNTIDIKRAQSYSLGDIAINPAKAKLDVITDKGLIDAIKKVSSDVELEADGSLNIYQGYNLDRILKLKGELDLSNNDKLTSLNGLQYFQNITSLKLFGNQNLAGNIDLTKCKQLTGQILVDNCQAVKGINVTGLD
;
A
#
# COMPACT_ATOMS: atom_id res chain seq x y z
N MET A 1 -32.06 -4.60 -0.49
CA MET A 1 -31.04 -5.65 -0.60
C MET A 1 -29.67 -4.95 -0.51
N VAL A 2 -29.01 -4.98 0.64
CA VAL A 2 -27.70 -4.33 0.81
C VAL A 2 -26.66 -5.25 0.19
N LYS A 3 -26.01 -4.82 -0.89
CA LYS A 3 -24.89 -5.56 -1.47
C LYS A 3 -23.80 -5.68 -0.41
N LYS A 4 -23.44 -6.92 -0.08
CA LYS A 4 -22.34 -7.27 0.81
C LYS A 4 -21.05 -6.75 0.15
N GLN A 5 -20.53 -5.65 0.65
CA GLN A 5 -19.29 -5.08 0.13
C GLN A 5 -18.15 -5.81 0.82
N THR A 6 -17.43 -6.65 0.09
CA THR A 6 -16.31 -7.47 0.58
C THR A 6 -14.95 -6.89 0.22
N LYS A 7 -14.88 -5.59 -0.06
CA LYS A 7 -13.63 -4.93 -0.45
C LYS A 7 -12.81 -4.59 0.80
N ASP A 8 -11.52 -4.91 0.76
CA ASP A 8 -10.55 -4.36 1.69
C ASP A 8 -10.41 -2.86 1.37
N TYR A 9 -10.56 -2.01 2.37
CA TYR A 9 -10.38 -0.57 2.23
C TYR A 9 -9.13 -0.17 3.01
N ASP A 10 -8.23 0.54 2.35
CA ASP A 10 -7.19 1.27 3.04
C ASP A 10 -7.73 2.66 3.37
N LEU A 11 -7.79 2.97 4.65
CA LEU A 11 -8.10 4.29 5.15
C LEU A 11 -6.82 4.92 5.66
N LEU A 12 -6.36 5.94 4.96
CA LEU A 12 -5.22 6.73 5.40
C LEU A 12 -5.73 7.87 6.27
N ILE A 13 -5.22 7.92 7.48
CA ILE A 13 -5.54 8.97 8.45
C ILE A 13 -4.27 9.76 8.64
N TYR A 14 -4.32 11.00 8.21
CA TYR A 14 -3.25 11.95 8.45
C TYR A 14 -3.62 12.84 9.63
N THR A 15 -2.61 13.25 10.40
CA THR A 15 -2.81 14.37 11.33
C THR A 15 -3.16 15.63 10.51
N PRO A 16 -4.13 16.45 10.96
CA PRO A 16 -4.72 17.51 10.13
C PRO A 16 -3.73 18.60 9.68
N GLU A 17 -2.58 18.70 10.34
CA GLU A 17 -1.54 19.67 10.00
C GLU A 17 -0.19 18.97 9.89
N SER A 18 0.61 19.36 8.90
CA SER A 18 1.96 18.85 8.75
C SER A 18 2.78 19.17 10.01
N GLY A 19 3.26 18.14 10.67
CA GLY A 19 4.05 18.25 11.89
C GLY A 19 3.27 18.07 13.20
N ALA A 20 1.96 17.83 13.18
CA ALA A 20 1.23 17.47 14.38
C ALA A 20 1.55 16.02 14.79
N SER A 21 2.18 15.85 15.94
CA SER A 21 2.44 14.54 16.55
C SER A 21 1.20 14.05 17.28
N MET A 22 0.99 12.74 17.31
CA MET A 22 0.01 12.13 18.22
C MET A 22 0.56 12.20 19.65
N ALA A 23 -0.19 12.80 20.57
CA ALA A 23 0.21 12.91 21.97
C ALA A 23 -0.06 11.59 22.71
N GLU A 24 0.78 11.28 23.70
CA GLU A 24 0.53 10.19 24.63
C GLU A 24 -0.71 10.47 25.49
N ASN A 25 -1.39 9.42 25.94
CA ASN A 25 -2.57 9.49 26.80
C ASN A 25 -3.71 10.37 26.23
N THR A 26 -3.87 10.36 24.92
CA THR A 26 -4.90 11.13 24.21
C THR A 26 -5.79 10.19 23.41
N ASP A 27 -7.10 10.42 23.48
CA ASP A 27 -8.07 9.70 22.68
C ASP A 27 -8.11 10.27 21.26
N TYR A 28 -7.98 9.39 20.25
CA TYR A 28 -8.10 9.75 18.85
C TYR A 28 -9.33 9.08 18.25
N PHE A 29 -10.13 9.88 17.56
CA PHE A 29 -11.37 9.44 16.95
C PHE A 29 -11.25 9.44 15.42
N VAL A 30 -11.72 8.35 14.81
CA VAL A 30 -11.78 8.21 13.36
C VAL A 30 -13.23 7.95 12.98
N VAL A 31 -13.73 8.72 12.02
CA VAL A 31 -15.07 8.51 11.47
C VAL A 31 -14.98 7.52 10.31
N LEU A 32 -15.60 6.37 10.48
CA LEU A 32 -15.68 5.33 9.46
C LEU A 32 -17.10 5.22 8.91
N PRO A 33 -17.27 4.83 7.64
CA PRO A 33 -18.60 4.55 7.09
C PRO A 33 -19.22 3.33 7.80
N VAL A 34 -20.53 3.21 7.74
CA VAL A 34 -21.22 2.00 8.21
C VAL A 34 -20.76 0.80 7.41
N VAL A 35 -19.97 -0.07 8.03
CA VAL A 35 -19.33 -1.21 7.36
C VAL A 35 -19.02 -2.32 8.35
N LYS A 36 -19.11 -3.56 7.90
CA LYS A 36 -18.65 -4.72 8.66
C LYS A 36 -17.26 -5.12 8.17
N ILE A 37 -16.26 -4.92 9.02
CA ILE A 37 -14.86 -5.28 8.76
C ILE A 37 -14.64 -6.68 9.31
N THR A 38 -14.49 -7.67 8.43
CA THR A 38 -14.39 -9.09 8.83
C THR A 38 -12.96 -9.59 8.98
N LYS A 39 -11.99 -8.86 8.39
CA LYS A 39 -10.58 -9.25 8.38
C LYS A 39 -9.72 -8.47 9.37
N GLY A 40 -10.37 -7.62 10.17
CA GLY A 40 -9.70 -6.74 11.12
C GLY A 40 -9.18 -5.45 10.49
N ILE A 41 -8.48 -4.66 11.30
CA ILE A 41 -7.89 -3.37 10.93
C ILE A 41 -6.39 -3.43 11.20
N THR A 42 -5.60 -2.87 10.31
CA THR A 42 -4.18 -2.60 10.56
C THR A 42 -3.98 -1.09 10.62
N LEU A 43 -3.45 -0.61 11.72
CA LEU A 43 -3.04 0.79 11.90
C LEU A 43 -1.54 0.88 11.70
N ALA A 44 -1.08 1.82 10.88
CA ALA A 44 0.33 2.15 10.73
C ALA A 44 0.60 3.49 11.42
N PHE A 45 1.45 3.48 12.43
CA PHE A 45 1.92 4.66 13.15
C PHE A 45 3.26 5.07 12.58
N ILE A 46 3.30 6.22 11.93
CA ILE A 46 4.50 6.75 11.29
C ILE A 46 5.26 7.57 12.31
N LEU A 47 6.52 7.25 12.49
CA LEU A 47 7.43 7.94 13.40
C LEU A 47 8.16 9.07 12.66
N ASP A 48 8.70 10.03 13.40
CA ASP A 48 9.43 11.19 12.85
C ASP A 48 10.64 10.81 11.97
N ASN A 49 11.16 9.60 12.15
CA ASN A 49 12.26 9.07 11.34
C ASN A 49 11.80 8.32 10.07
N GLY A 50 10.55 8.47 9.66
CA GLY A 50 9.97 7.86 8.46
C GLY A 50 9.72 6.36 8.55
N LYS A 51 9.99 5.72 9.71
CA LYS A 51 9.63 4.32 9.93
C LYS A 51 8.20 4.21 10.43
N ALA A 52 7.58 3.05 10.21
CA ALA A 52 6.24 2.78 10.70
C ALA A 52 6.18 1.58 11.64
N VAL A 53 5.34 1.68 12.68
CA VAL A 53 4.92 0.55 13.51
C VAL A 53 3.51 0.16 13.09
N GLN A 54 3.32 -1.08 12.67
CA GLN A 54 2.01 -1.61 12.33
C GLN A 54 1.41 -2.38 13.52
N VAL A 55 0.19 -2.02 13.89
CA VAL A 55 -0.61 -2.71 14.91
C VAL A 55 -1.84 -3.29 14.26
N LYS A 56 -1.99 -4.61 14.35
CA LYS A 56 -3.08 -5.35 13.70
C LYS A 56 -4.12 -5.77 14.73
N PHE A 57 -5.37 -5.42 14.45
CA PHE A 57 -6.56 -5.88 15.16
C PHE A 57 -7.28 -6.90 14.28
N SER A 58 -7.31 -8.16 14.71
CA SER A 58 -7.83 -9.27 13.89
C SER A 58 -9.32 -9.51 14.09
N ASN A 59 -9.96 -8.83 15.02
CA ASN A 59 -11.36 -9.04 15.34
C ASN A 59 -12.28 -8.46 14.26
N THR A 60 -13.43 -9.10 14.06
CA THR A 60 -14.51 -8.51 13.26
C THR A 60 -15.05 -7.28 13.96
N ILE A 61 -15.16 -6.17 13.24
CA ILE A 61 -15.73 -4.92 13.72
C ILE A 61 -16.97 -4.62 12.87
N ASP A 62 -18.13 -4.47 13.51
CA ASP A 62 -19.39 -4.15 12.86
C ASP A 62 -19.77 -2.70 13.16
N ILE A 63 -19.32 -1.79 12.29
CA ILE A 63 -19.53 -0.35 12.46
C ILE A 63 -20.95 0.00 12.07
N LYS A 64 -21.74 0.44 13.05
CA LYS A 64 -23.12 0.87 12.89
C LYS A 64 -23.24 2.38 13.03
N ARG A 65 -24.32 2.93 12.48
CA ARG A 65 -24.61 4.36 12.57
C ARG A 65 -24.72 4.81 14.02
N ALA A 66 -24.09 5.95 14.33
CA ALA A 66 -24.11 6.60 15.64
C ALA A 66 -23.56 5.72 16.80
N GLN A 67 -22.65 4.81 16.51
CA GLN A 67 -21.94 4.02 17.52
C GLN A 67 -20.45 4.30 17.45
N SER A 68 -19.81 4.30 18.61
CA SER A 68 -18.35 4.32 18.73
C SER A 68 -17.83 2.93 19.11
N TYR A 69 -16.65 2.60 18.62
CA TYR A 69 -15.94 1.37 18.96
C TYR A 69 -14.56 1.73 19.50
N SER A 70 -14.22 1.20 20.67
CA SER A 70 -12.88 1.35 21.20
C SER A 70 -12.00 0.22 20.72
N LEU A 71 -10.80 0.54 20.24
CA LEU A 71 -9.73 -0.42 19.96
C LEU A 71 -8.88 -0.69 21.20
N GLY A 72 -9.19 -0.03 22.32
CA GLY A 72 -8.41 -0.09 23.56
C GLY A 72 -7.13 0.74 23.48
N ASP A 73 -6.27 0.56 24.47
CA ASP A 73 -4.98 1.22 24.52
C ASP A 73 -4.02 0.61 23.52
N ILE A 74 -3.37 1.46 22.73
CA ILE A 74 -2.43 1.04 21.67
C ILE A 74 -1.02 1.39 22.11
N ALA A 75 -0.25 0.37 22.50
CA ALA A 75 1.16 0.54 22.81
C ALA A 75 2.01 0.55 21.54
N ILE A 76 2.65 1.67 21.26
CA ILE A 76 3.59 1.81 20.17
C ILE A 76 4.99 1.47 20.67
N ASN A 77 5.61 0.45 20.05
CA ASN A 77 7.00 0.10 20.35
C ASN A 77 7.91 0.57 19.20
N PRO A 78 8.63 1.68 19.35
CA PRO A 78 9.49 2.23 18.29
C PRO A 78 10.59 1.26 17.82
N ALA A 79 11.02 0.33 18.69
CA ALA A 79 12.02 -0.69 18.29
C ALA A 79 11.51 -1.68 17.24
N LYS A 80 10.19 -1.78 17.07
CA LYS A 80 9.55 -2.61 16.03
C LYS A 80 9.29 -1.83 14.75
N ALA A 81 9.63 -0.57 14.70
CA ALA A 81 9.40 0.26 13.51
C ALA A 81 10.27 -0.20 12.35
N LYS A 82 9.67 -0.31 11.17
CA LYS A 82 10.31 -0.71 9.92
C LYS A 82 10.27 0.43 8.92
N LEU A 83 11.31 0.51 8.13
CA LEU A 83 11.37 1.36 6.96
C LEU A 83 10.91 0.53 5.76
N ASP A 84 9.86 0.98 5.09
CA ASP A 84 9.37 0.37 3.86
C ASP A 84 9.72 1.29 2.68
N VAL A 85 10.67 0.87 1.86
CA VAL A 85 11.17 1.66 0.74
C VAL A 85 11.08 0.89 -0.58
N ILE A 86 10.77 1.60 -1.64
CA ILE A 86 10.96 1.16 -3.01
C ILE A 86 12.32 1.69 -3.46
N THR A 87 13.22 0.80 -3.86
CA THR A 87 14.57 1.15 -4.31
C THR A 87 14.74 0.95 -5.82
N ASP A 88 13.84 0.20 -6.45
CA ASP A 88 13.91 -0.05 -7.88
C ASP A 88 13.61 1.23 -8.69
N LYS A 89 14.60 1.68 -9.46
CA LYS A 89 14.51 2.92 -10.23
C LYS A 89 13.45 2.86 -11.32
N GLY A 90 13.26 1.70 -11.93
CA GLY A 90 12.25 1.50 -12.96
C GLY A 90 10.83 1.63 -12.40
N LEU A 91 10.59 1.07 -11.21
CA LEU A 91 9.31 1.19 -10.52
C LEU A 91 9.06 2.62 -10.03
N ILE A 92 10.08 3.29 -9.46
CA ILE A 92 9.99 4.69 -9.04
C ILE A 92 9.70 5.61 -10.23
N ASP A 93 10.39 5.44 -11.36
CA ASP A 93 10.16 6.24 -12.56
C ASP A 93 8.72 6.06 -13.09
N ALA A 94 8.17 4.85 -13.02
CA ALA A 94 6.79 4.60 -13.39
C ALA A 94 5.79 5.26 -12.43
N ILE A 95 6.05 5.20 -11.12
CA ILE A 95 5.22 5.93 -10.13
C ILE A 95 5.22 7.43 -10.43
N LYS A 96 6.39 8.01 -10.70
CA LYS A 96 6.54 9.44 -10.99
C LYS A 96 5.84 9.89 -12.27
N LYS A 97 5.66 9.01 -13.26
CA LYS A 97 4.88 9.33 -14.47
C LYS A 97 3.40 9.54 -14.17
N VAL A 98 2.85 8.84 -13.17
CA VAL A 98 1.43 8.91 -12.79
C VAL A 98 1.20 9.86 -11.61
N SER A 99 2.21 10.04 -10.76
CA SER A 99 2.17 10.95 -9.61
C SER A 99 3.52 11.64 -9.46
N SER A 100 3.67 12.79 -10.12
CA SER A 100 4.94 13.54 -10.21
C SER A 100 5.39 14.15 -8.88
N ASP A 101 4.49 14.24 -7.92
CA ASP A 101 4.68 14.88 -6.62
C ASP A 101 5.08 13.89 -5.50
N VAL A 102 5.45 12.65 -5.84
CA VAL A 102 6.03 11.72 -4.86
C VAL A 102 7.37 12.25 -4.31
N GLU A 103 7.55 12.08 -3.02
CA GLU A 103 8.76 12.53 -2.31
C GLU A 103 9.79 11.40 -2.27
N LEU A 104 11.03 11.72 -2.64
CA LEU A 104 12.14 10.77 -2.60
C LEU A 104 13.09 11.10 -1.46
N GLU A 105 13.69 10.05 -0.90
CA GLU A 105 14.82 10.17 0.02
C GLU A 105 16.07 10.69 -0.71
N ALA A 106 17.07 11.14 0.04
CA ALA A 106 18.31 11.67 -0.51
C ALA A 106 19.10 10.67 -1.39
N ASP A 107 18.91 9.36 -1.17
CA ASP A 107 19.51 8.28 -1.96
C ASP A 107 18.68 7.93 -3.21
N GLY A 108 17.58 8.62 -3.42
CA GLY A 108 16.65 8.41 -4.54
C GLY A 108 15.67 7.25 -4.34
N SER A 109 15.64 6.62 -3.16
CA SER A 109 14.60 5.66 -2.81
C SER A 109 13.29 6.35 -2.48
N LEU A 110 12.17 5.62 -2.57
CA LEU A 110 10.84 6.10 -2.22
C LEU A 110 10.40 5.45 -0.93
N ASN A 111 10.41 6.22 0.16
CA ASN A 111 9.85 5.78 1.43
C ASN A 111 8.33 5.85 1.37
N ILE A 112 7.69 4.69 1.55
CA ILE A 112 6.23 4.56 1.43
C ILE A 112 5.49 5.47 2.41
N TYR A 113 6.04 5.68 3.59
CA TYR A 113 5.40 6.45 4.66
C TYR A 113 5.84 7.91 4.75
N GLN A 114 6.69 8.37 3.83
CA GLN A 114 7.09 9.78 3.77
C GLN A 114 6.00 10.61 3.11
N GLY A 115 5.66 11.76 3.70
CA GLY A 115 4.64 12.67 3.18
C GLY A 115 3.35 11.94 2.83
N TYR A 116 2.91 12.10 1.59
CA TYR A 116 1.69 11.45 1.08
C TYR A 116 1.99 10.31 0.07
N ASN A 117 3.20 9.73 0.09
CA ASN A 117 3.60 8.71 -0.90
C ASN A 117 2.65 7.52 -0.96
N LEU A 118 2.27 6.96 0.19
CA LEU A 118 1.33 5.84 0.23
C LEU A 118 -0.04 6.24 -0.35
N ASP A 119 -0.57 7.40 0.02
CA ASP A 119 -1.85 7.89 -0.52
C ASP A 119 -1.80 8.06 -2.04
N ARG A 120 -0.68 8.58 -2.57
CA ARG A 120 -0.45 8.74 -4.01
C ARG A 120 -0.43 7.39 -4.72
N ILE A 121 0.27 6.40 -4.17
CA ILE A 121 0.34 5.05 -4.73
C ILE A 121 -1.05 4.37 -4.68
N LEU A 122 -1.77 4.48 -3.58
CA LEU A 122 -3.12 3.91 -3.44
C LEU A 122 -4.16 4.57 -4.34
N LYS A 123 -3.92 5.82 -4.79
CA LYS A 123 -4.78 6.49 -5.78
C LYS A 123 -4.55 6.03 -7.21
N LEU A 124 -3.43 5.32 -7.50
CA LEU A 124 -3.18 4.77 -8.83
C LEU A 124 -4.18 3.65 -9.12
N LYS A 125 -4.93 3.82 -10.21
CA LYS A 125 -6.01 2.92 -10.62
C LYS A 125 -5.86 2.61 -12.10
N GLY A 126 -6.48 1.51 -12.53
CA GLY A 126 -6.46 1.11 -13.94
C GLY A 126 -5.20 0.34 -14.29
N GLU A 127 -4.64 0.60 -15.45
CA GLU A 127 -3.48 -0.12 -15.95
C GLU A 127 -2.18 0.49 -15.40
N LEU A 128 -1.32 -0.37 -14.85
CA LEU A 128 0.07 -0.03 -14.54
C LEU A 128 0.96 -0.59 -15.65
N ASP A 129 1.47 0.29 -16.49
CA ASP A 129 2.37 -0.07 -17.58
C ASP A 129 3.84 0.16 -17.19
N LEU A 130 4.54 -0.93 -16.97
CA LEU A 130 5.98 -0.99 -16.65
C LEU A 130 6.78 -1.60 -17.82
N SER A 131 6.20 -1.71 -19.01
CA SER A 131 6.81 -2.41 -20.15
C SER A 131 8.06 -1.71 -20.67
N ASN A 132 8.97 -2.50 -21.24
CA ASN A 132 10.20 -2.02 -21.90
C ASN A 132 11.02 -1.07 -21.03
N ASN A 133 11.14 -1.40 -19.76
CA ASN A 133 11.87 -0.61 -18.77
C ASN A 133 13.17 -1.33 -18.36
N ASP A 134 14.26 -0.95 -18.96
CA ASP A 134 15.58 -1.54 -18.73
C ASP A 134 16.13 -1.31 -17.31
N LYS A 135 15.55 -0.34 -16.58
CA LYS A 135 15.88 -0.07 -15.18
C LYS A 135 15.06 -0.92 -14.21
N LEU A 136 14.00 -1.59 -14.69
CA LEU A 136 13.14 -2.41 -13.83
C LEU A 136 13.84 -3.75 -13.56
N THR A 137 14.27 -3.95 -12.34
CA THR A 137 14.98 -5.17 -11.89
C THR A 137 14.20 -5.95 -10.85
N SER A 138 13.29 -5.28 -10.14
CA SER A 138 12.49 -5.83 -9.04
C SER A 138 11.13 -5.19 -8.97
N LEU A 139 10.14 -5.94 -8.50
CA LEU A 139 8.79 -5.44 -8.16
C LEU A 139 8.57 -5.35 -6.64
N ASN A 140 9.64 -5.27 -5.86
CA ASN A 140 9.52 -4.97 -4.43
C ASN A 140 8.89 -3.58 -4.25
N GLY A 141 7.73 -3.53 -3.60
CA GLY A 141 6.89 -2.33 -3.51
C GLY A 141 5.58 -2.44 -4.27
N LEU A 142 5.44 -3.41 -5.20
CA LEU A 142 4.20 -3.60 -5.95
C LEU A 142 3.01 -3.97 -5.03
N GLN A 143 3.26 -4.52 -3.86
CA GLN A 143 2.23 -4.83 -2.85
C GLN A 143 1.42 -3.60 -2.40
N TYR A 144 1.92 -2.40 -2.63
CA TYR A 144 1.22 -1.15 -2.31
C TYR A 144 0.26 -0.68 -3.42
N PHE A 145 0.36 -1.26 -4.63
CA PHE A 145 -0.50 -0.91 -5.77
C PHE A 145 -1.81 -1.70 -5.73
N GLN A 146 -2.59 -1.52 -4.68
CA GLN A 146 -3.76 -2.35 -4.41
C GLN A 146 -4.94 -2.06 -5.33
N ASN A 147 -4.94 -0.93 -6.03
CA ASN A 147 -6.07 -0.45 -6.83
C ASN A 147 -5.84 -0.53 -8.35
N ILE A 148 -4.73 -1.11 -8.80
CA ILE A 148 -4.51 -1.36 -10.23
C ILE A 148 -5.41 -2.50 -10.72
N THR A 149 -5.87 -2.41 -11.96
CA THR A 149 -6.75 -3.42 -12.58
C THR A 149 -6.05 -4.25 -13.65
N SER A 150 -4.94 -3.77 -14.21
CA SER A 150 -4.13 -4.45 -15.21
C SER A 150 -2.66 -4.14 -14.99
N LEU A 151 -1.78 -5.06 -15.38
CA LEU A 151 -0.33 -4.92 -15.21
C LEU A 151 0.38 -5.34 -16.50
N LYS A 152 1.21 -4.46 -17.04
CA LYS A 152 2.09 -4.75 -18.17
C LYS A 152 3.54 -4.74 -17.73
N LEU A 153 4.21 -5.87 -17.95
CA LEU A 153 5.63 -6.09 -17.65
C LEU A 153 6.43 -6.48 -18.89
N PHE A 154 5.79 -6.46 -20.05
CA PHE A 154 6.37 -6.89 -21.32
C PHE A 154 7.75 -6.26 -21.57
N GLY A 155 8.71 -7.10 -22.01
CA GLY A 155 10.02 -6.63 -22.48
C GLY A 155 11.02 -6.22 -21.39
N ASN A 156 10.76 -6.55 -20.11
CA ASN A 156 11.67 -6.25 -19.00
C ASN A 156 12.70 -7.37 -18.82
N GLN A 157 13.78 -7.31 -19.58
CA GLN A 157 14.80 -8.37 -19.58
C GLN A 157 15.60 -8.42 -18.27
N ASN A 158 15.69 -7.32 -17.53
CA ASN A 158 16.40 -7.22 -16.27
C ASN A 158 15.52 -7.54 -15.05
N LEU A 159 14.19 -7.64 -15.24
CA LEU A 159 13.28 -8.01 -14.16
C LEU A 159 13.47 -9.48 -13.79
N ALA A 160 13.86 -9.74 -12.54
CA ALA A 160 14.24 -11.06 -12.09
C ALA A 160 13.43 -11.54 -10.87
N GLY A 161 13.39 -12.87 -10.69
CA GLY A 161 12.82 -13.52 -9.52
C GLY A 161 11.34 -13.84 -9.65
N ASN A 162 10.67 -14.00 -8.50
CA ASN A 162 9.25 -14.29 -8.43
C ASN A 162 8.45 -13.00 -8.28
N ILE A 163 7.34 -12.90 -9.01
CA ILE A 163 6.40 -11.80 -8.93
C ILE A 163 5.26 -12.20 -7.99
N ASP A 164 5.03 -11.45 -6.93
CA ASP A 164 3.91 -11.67 -6.00
C ASP A 164 2.82 -10.61 -6.22
N LEU A 165 1.69 -11.04 -6.77
CA LEU A 165 0.52 -10.19 -7.04
C LEU A 165 -0.60 -10.40 -6.01
N THR A 166 -0.39 -11.20 -4.98
CA THR A 166 -1.44 -11.55 -3.99
C THR A 166 -2.06 -10.37 -3.26
N LYS A 167 -1.39 -9.20 -3.27
CA LYS A 167 -1.89 -7.94 -2.68
C LYS A 167 -2.63 -7.04 -3.67
N CYS A 168 -2.48 -7.28 -4.98
CA CYS A 168 -3.14 -6.48 -6.02
C CYS A 168 -4.57 -6.96 -6.26
N LYS A 169 -5.44 -6.85 -5.26
CA LYS A 169 -6.79 -7.45 -5.21
C LYS A 169 -7.78 -6.92 -6.25
N GLN A 170 -7.48 -5.80 -6.89
CA GLN A 170 -8.32 -5.24 -7.96
C GLN A 170 -7.85 -5.67 -9.35
N LEU A 171 -6.81 -6.51 -9.43
CA LEU A 171 -6.22 -6.96 -10.69
C LEU A 171 -7.13 -8.02 -11.34
N THR A 172 -8.08 -7.56 -12.14
CA THR A 172 -9.09 -8.36 -12.85
C THR A 172 -8.89 -8.36 -14.36
N GLY A 173 -7.96 -7.55 -14.84
CA GLY A 173 -7.63 -7.41 -16.27
C GLY A 173 -6.38 -8.21 -16.67
N GLN A 174 -5.73 -7.76 -17.72
CA GLN A 174 -4.57 -8.45 -18.29
C GLN A 174 -3.32 -8.32 -17.41
N ILE A 175 -2.57 -9.40 -17.35
CA ILE A 175 -1.21 -9.44 -16.81
C ILE A 175 -0.32 -9.91 -17.96
N LEU A 176 0.48 -8.99 -18.55
CA LEU A 176 1.37 -9.27 -19.67
C LEU A 176 2.81 -9.34 -19.19
N VAL A 177 3.44 -10.50 -19.37
CA VAL A 177 4.80 -10.79 -18.83
C VAL A 177 5.73 -11.34 -19.93
N ASP A 178 5.38 -11.16 -21.19
CA ASP A 178 6.18 -11.65 -22.31
C ASP A 178 7.57 -11.00 -22.34
N ASN A 179 8.58 -11.75 -22.78
CA ASN A 179 9.98 -11.28 -22.84
C ASN A 179 10.57 -10.81 -21.49
N CYS A 180 10.19 -11.45 -20.40
CA CYS A 180 10.79 -11.26 -19.07
C CYS A 180 11.59 -12.52 -18.69
N GLN A 181 12.74 -12.74 -19.33
CA GLN A 181 13.47 -14.02 -19.28
C GLN A 181 13.99 -14.41 -17.89
N ALA A 182 14.24 -13.45 -17.03
CA ALA A 182 14.75 -13.70 -15.67
C ALA A 182 13.62 -13.87 -14.62
N VAL A 183 12.36 -13.72 -15.01
CA VAL A 183 11.20 -14.01 -14.15
C VAL A 183 11.04 -15.51 -13.98
N LYS A 184 10.99 -15.98 -12.73
CA LYS A 184 10.93 -17.41 -12.38
C LYS A 184 9.52 -17.92 -12.15
N GLY A 185 8.61 -17.05 -11.77
CA GLY A 185 7.22 -17.41 -11.49
C GLY A 185 6.38 -16.20 -11.09
N ILE A 186 5.06 -16.39 -11.15
CA ILE A 186 4.07 -15.37 -10.78
C ILE A 186 3.10 -15.99 -9.78
N ASN A 187 2.97 -15.37 -8.63
CA ASN A 187 2.00 -15.77 -7.62
C ASN A 187 0.76 -14.89 -7.75
N VAL A 188 -0.34 -15.51 -8.19
CA VAL A 188 -1.66 -14.88 -8.37
C VAL A 188 -2.69 -15.41 -7.38
N THR A 189 -2.27 -16.10 -6.32
CA THR A 189 -3.17 -16.72 -5.35
C THR A 189 -4.13 -15.71 -4.75
N GLY A 190 -5.43 -15.99 -4.86
CA GLY A 190 -6.51 -15.14 -4.33
C GLY A 190 -6.75 -13.86 -5.14
N LEU A 191 -6.36 -13.82 -6.40
CA LEU A 191 -6.93 -12.96 -7.43
C LEU A 191 -8.12 -13.72 -8.03
N ASP A 192 -9.29 -13.08 -8.13
CA ASP A 192 -10.52 -13.65 -8.69
C ASP A 192 -10.68 -13.27 -10.16
#